data_d1406d0ea90e9f9e0f4707fe5e3e8cd1
#
_entry.id   d1406d0ea90e9f9e0f4707fe5e3e8cd1
#
_cell.length_a   1.000
_cell.length_b   1.000
_cell.length_c   1.000
_cell.angle_alpha   90.00
_cell.angle_beta   90.00
_cell.angle_gamma   90.00
#
_symmetry.space_group_name_H-M   'P 1'
#
loop_
_entity.id
_entity.type
_entity.pdbx_description
1 polymer ?
#
loop_
_entity_poly.entity_id
_entity_poly.type
_entity_poly.pdbx_seq_one_letter_code
_entity_poly.pdbx_strand_id
1 'polypeptide(L)'
;ANGSASHPPPPSTLPPDVYAIEAARNEAECQATIANINRAVQRATEVDSEYAHRTRAVAEGSYRNSESSSSTSPGLSDLPDPATWSPAEIATWWNALSEDEQDALIKNHPDLIGGLDGLPGSARDEANKIRLPAMLSEAEQAEKEARKKYLDAQERLGPSGFASLEYSEWQRAQEKLEDLRAVESTLNSDPELSLLVLDDSGERLKAAVAHGDIDSAKHVATFVPGMNTTVHDSLDSYTA
;
A
#
# COMPACT_ATOMS: atom_id res chain seq x y z
N ALA A 1 39.09 -2.94 -5.05
CA ALA A 1 39.16 -3.98 -4.02
C ALA A 1 37.77 -4.07 -3.36
N ASN A 2 36.94 -5.00 -3.85
CA ASN A 2 35.59 -5.27 -3.31
C ASN A 2 35.74 -6.15 -2.07
N GLY A 3 35.66 -5.57 -0.89
CA GLY A 3 35.51 -6.28 0.36
C GLY A 3 34.05 -6.64 0.59
N SER A 4 33.61 -7.80 0.10
CA SER A 4 32.37 -8.43 0.54
C SER A 4 32.60 -8.97 1.95
N ALA A 5 32.14 -8.25 2.97
CA ALA A 5 32.08 -8.78 4.31
C ALA A 5 30.89 -9.73 4.40
N SER A 6 31.12 -11.01 4.11
CA SER A 6 30.16 -12.06 4.41
C SER A 6 30.14 -12.27 5.94
N HIS A 7 29.11 -11.74 6.60
CA HIS A 7 28.79 -12.14 7.95
C HIS A 7 28.36 -13.64 7.91
N PRO A 8 28.93 -14.49 8.75
CA PRO A 8 28.39 -15.84 8.91
C PRO A 8 26.95 -15.71 9.43
N PRO A 9 25.98 -16.46 8.90
CA PRO A 9 24.63 -16.46 9.43
C PRO A 9 24.67 -16.88 10.91
N PRO A 10 23.81 -16.30 11.77
CA PRO A 10 23.69 -16.74 13.15
C PRO A 10 23.31 -18.23 13.17
N PRO A 11 23.78 -19.01 14.15
CA PRO A 11 23.42 -20.40 14.26
C PRO A 11 21.89 -20.51 14.40
N SER A 12 21.23 -21.02 13.37
CA SER A 12 19.79 -21.23 13.40
C SER A 12 19.47 -22.42 14.29
N THR A 13 18.57 -22.23 15.21
CA THR A 13 18.03 -23.29 16.08
C THR A 13 16.95 -24.11 15.39
N LEU A 14 16.63 -23.79 14.13
CA LEU A 14 15.59 -24.42 13.34
C LEU A 14 16.12 -25.69 12.64
N PRO A 15 15.27 -26.72 12.44
CA PRO A 15 15.59 -27.86 11.61
C PRO A 15 16.03 -27.44 10.20
N PRO A 16 16.97 -28.19 9.55
CA PRO A 16 17.52 -27.79 8.25
C PRO A 16 16.51 -27.62 7.12
N ASP A 17 15.43 -28.37 7.17
CA ASP A 17 14.31 -28.28 6.23
C ASP A 17 13.48 -27.00 6.40
N VAL A 18 13.23 -26.59 7.63
CA VAL A 18 12.54 -25.34 7.96
C VAL A 18 13.40 -24.14 7.56
N TYR A 19 14.70 -24.18 7.84
CA TYR A 19 15.63 -23.14 7.43
C TYR A 19 15.69 -22.96 5.91
N ALA A 20 15.67 -24.06 5.15
CA ALA A 20 15.67 -24.00 3.69
C ALA A 20 14.38 -23.39 3.12
N ILE A 21 13.24 -23.67 3.74
CA ILE A 21 11.94 -23.09 3.35
C ILE A 21 11.91 -21.59 3.65
N GLU A 22 12.37 -21.17 4.83
CA GLU A 22 12.43 -19.75 5.19
C GLU A 22 13.43 -18.98 4.31
N ALA A 23 14.58 -19.56 4.00
CA ALA A 23 15.56 -18.94 3.11
C ALA A 23 15.02 -18.76 1.70
N ALA A 24 14.34 -19.78 1.15
CA ALA A 24 13.71 -19.70 -0.17
C ALA A 24 12.56 -18.65 -0.21
N ARG A 25 11.81 -18.52 0.89
CA ARG A 25 10.76 -17.53 1.04
C ARG A 25 11.33 -16.11 1.08
N ASN A 26 12.34 -15.87 1.92
CA ASN A 26 13.02 -14.57 2.02
C ASN A 26 13.64 -14.15 0.68
N GLU A 27 14.18 -15.11 -0.08
CA GLU A 27 14.71 -14.84 -1.41
C GLU A 27 13.59 -14.44 -2.39
N ALA A 28 12.45 -15.12 -2.36
CA ALA A 28 11.29 -14.78 -3.19
C ALA A 28 10.74 -13.39 -2.85
N GLU A 29 10.70 -13.01 -1.58
CA GLU A 29 10.29 -11.67 -1.12
C GLU A 29 11.27 -10.59 -1.58
N CYS A 30 12.58 -10.84 -1.48
CA CYS A 30 13.60 -9.95 -2.02
C CYS A 30 13.44 -9.75 -3.52
N GLN A 31 13.21 -10.83 -4.28
CA GLN A 31 12.99 -10.76 -5.72
C GLN A 31 11.71 -9.97 -6.07
N ALA A 32 10.63 -10.17 -5.34
CA ALA A 32 9.39 -9.41 -5.51
C ALA A 32 9.59 -7.92 -5.21
N THR A 33 10.33 -7.59 -4.16
CA THR A 33 10.66 -6.21 -3.79
C THR A 33 11.52 -5.54 -4.86
N ILE A 34 12.55 -6.23 -5.36
CA ILE A 34 13.40 -5.75 -6.46
C ILE A 34 12.56 -5.51 -7.73
N ALA A 35 11.64 -6.42 -8.05
CA ALA A 35 10.75 -6.26 -9.20
C ALA A 35 9.81 -5.06 -9.05
N ASN A 36 9.33 -4.78 -7.83
CA ASN A 36 8.50 -3.61 -7.54
C ASN A 36 9.31 -2.31 -7.66
N ILE A 37 10.53 -2.27 -7.11
CA ILE A 37 11.44 -1.12 -7.23
C ILE A 37 11.75 -0.86 -8.72
N ASN A 38 12.09 -1.89 -9.48
CA ASN A 38 12.39 -1.74 -10.89
C ASN A 38 11.19 -1.21 -11.68
N ARG A 39 9.99 -1.67 -11.39
CA ARG A 39 8.75 -1.14 -12.00
C ARG A 39 8.52 0.33 -11.63
N ALA A 40 8.75 0.71 -10.38
CA ALA A 40 8.62 2.10 -9.94
C ALA A 40 9.65 3.01 -10.64
N VAL A 41 10.91 2.56 -10.76
CA VAL A 41 11.96 3.29 -11.48
C VAL A 41 11.63 3.42 -12.97
N GLN A 42 11.16 2.35 -13.61
CA GLN A 42 10.72 2.41 -15.01
C GLN A 42 9.58 3.41 -15.20
N ARG A 43 8.55 3.37 -14.35
CA ARG A 43 7.43 4.34 -14.41
C ARG A 43 7.92 5.78 -14.23
N ALA A 44 8.80 6.03 -13.27
CA ALA A 44 9.39 7.37 -13.08
C ALA A 44 10.14 7.84 -14.32
N THR A 45 10.92 6.95 -14.95
CA THR A 45 11.66 7.27 -16.18
C THR A 45 10.72 7.54 -17.36
N GLU A 46 9.63 6.80 -17.48
CA GLU A 46 8.61 7.00 -18.52
C GLU A 46 7.91 8.35 -18.34
N VAL A 47 7.52 8.70 -17.12
CA VAL A 47 6.92 10.00 -16.78
C VAL A 47 7.89 11.15 -17.09
N ASP A 48 9.15 11.05 -16.70
CA ASP A 48 10.17 12.04 -17.00
C ASP A 48 10.37 12.20 -18.50
N SER A 49 10.39 11.11 -19.25
CA SER A 49 10.53 11.10 -20.71
C SER A 49 9.33 11.77 -21.38
N GLU A 50 8.11 11.45 -20.94
CA GLU A 50 6.89 12.04 -21.46
C GLU A 50 6.81 13.54 -21.14
N TYR A 51 7.18 13.92 -19.91
CA TYR A 51 7.23 15.33 -19.52
C TYR A 51 8.25 16.11 -20.34
N ALA A 52 9.42 15.57 -20.58
CA ALA A 52 10.45 16.14 -21.44
C ALA A 52 9.97 16.29 -22.89
N HIS A 53 9.24 15.28 -23.40
CA HIS A 53 8.66 15.33 -24.76
C HIS A 53 7.56 16.42 -24.85
N ARG A 54 6.66 16.51 -23.89
CA ARG A 54 5.61 17.53 -23.85
C ARG A 54 6.21 18.93 -23.72
N THR A 55 7.20 19.12 -22.85
CA THR A 55 7.87 20.41 -22.67
C THR A 55 8.56 20.85 -23.97
N ARG A 56 9.20 19.93 -24.67
CA ARG A 56 9.80 20.20 -25.98
C ARG A 56 8.75 20.56 -27.03
N ALA A 57 7.64 19.83 -27.09
CA ALA A 57 6.54 20.11 -28.02
C ALA A 57 5.88 21.48 -27.76
N VAL A 58 5.78 21.89 -26.50
CA VAL A 58 5.32 23.26 -26.13
C VAL A 58 6.34 24.30 -26.60
N ALA A 59 7.64 24.07 -26.35
CA ALA A 59 8.71 24.99 -26.75
C ALA A 59 8.81 25.13 -28.29
N GLU A 60 8.52 24.07 -29.04
CA GLU A 60 8.50 24.05 -30.50
C GLU A 60 7.18 24.54 -31.10
N GLY A 61 6.18 24.91 -30.28
CA GLY A 61 4.86 25.36 -30.74
C GLY A 61 4.02 24.27 -31.43
N SER A 62 4.44 23.02 -31.33
CA SER A 62 3.78 21.86 -31.96
C SER A 62 2.80 21.15 -31.01
N TYR A 63 2.70 21.57 -29.75
CA TYR A 63 1.76 21.01 -28.79
C TYR A 63 0.33 21.35 -29.20
N ARG A 64 -0.35 20.39 -29.78
CA ARG A 64 -1.81 20.44 -29.94
C ARG A 64 -2.39 19.75 -28.73
N ASN A 65 -3.10 20.53 -27.91
CA ASN A 65 -3.96 19.97 -26.89
C ASN A 65 -4.97 19.08 -27.64
N SER A 66 -4.92 17.77 -27.40
CA SER A 66 -5.88 16.83 -28.00
C SER A 66 -7.23 16.99 -27.28
N GLU A 67 -7.80 18.16 -27.41
CA GLU A 67 -9.25 18.34 -27.24
C GLU A 67 -9.92 17.72 -28.45
N SER A 68 -9.99 16.43 -28.49
CA SER A 68 -10.84 15.69 -29.42
C SER A 68 -11.99 15.08 -28.66
N SER A 69 -13.01 15.92 -28.43
CA SER A 69 -14.38 15.58 -28.74
C SER A 69 -14.75 14.08 -28.76
N SER A 70 -15.07 13.54 -27.61
CA SER A 70 -16.32 12.82 -27.47
C SER A 70 -16.93 13.24 -26.13
N SER A 71 -17.99 14.04 -26.21
CA SER A 71 -18.84 14.40 -25.09
C SER A 71 -19.68 13.18 -24.68
N THR A 72 -19.02 12.19 -24.18
CA THR A 72 -19.62 11.15 -23.37
C THR A 72 -18.87 11.27 -22.05
N SER A 73 -19.55 11.81 -21.03
CA SER A 73 -19.04 11.72 -19.65
C SER A 73 -18.66 10.26 -19.44
N PRO A 74 -17.41 9.97 -19.01
CA PRO A 74 -17.01 8.60 -18.71
C PRO A 74 -17.91 8.12 -17.57
N GLY A 75 -18.85 7.26 -17.90
CA GLY A 75 -19.79 6.73 -16.93
C GLY A 75 -19.11 5.80 -15.94
N LEU A 76 -19.79 5.49 -14.86
CA LEU A 76 -19.43 4.45 -13.86
C LEU A 76 -19.13 3.07 -14.47
N SER A 77 -19.36 2.88 -15.79
CA SER A 77 -19.11 1.65 -16.52
C SER A 77 -17.65 1.44 -16.93
N ASP A 78 -16.83 2.49 -16.92
CA ASP A 78 -15.43 2.44 -17.36
C ASP A 78 -14.51 2.79 -16.19
N LEU A 79 -14.46 1.90 -15.20
CA LEU A 79 -13.54 2.05 -14.06
C LEU A 79 -12.08 1.87 -14.53
N PRO A 80 -11.15 2.72 -14.07
CA PRO A 80 -9.76 2.61 -14.44
C PRO A 80 -9.14 1.31 -13.90
N ASP A 81 -8.34 0.66 -14.73
CA ASP A 81 -7.51 -0.46 -14.31
C ASP A 81 -6.12 0.08 -13.92
N PRO A 82 -5.75 -0.01 -12.63
CA PRO A 82 -4.46 0.49 -12.15
C PRO A 82 -3.25 -0.23 -12.78
N ALA A 83 -3.46 -1.40 -13.41
CA ALA A 83 -2.40 -2.12 -14.10
C ALA A 83 -2.11 -1.57 -15.50
N THR A 84 -3.06 -0.87 -16.12
CA THR A 84 -2.97 -0.42 -17.51
C THR A 84 -3.00 1.08 -17.68
N TRP A 85 -3.64 1.81 -16.76
CA TRP A 85 -3.76 3.27 -16.83
C TRP A 85 -2.60 3.96 -16.10
N SER A 86 -2.05 4.99 -16.71
CA SER A 86 -1.07 5.88 -16.07
C SER A 86 -1.76 6.82 -15.07
N PRO A 87 -1.04 7.34 -14.06
CA PRO A 87 -1.58 8.34 -13.14
C PRO A 87 -2.18 9.59 -13.84
N ALA A 88 -1.61 9.99 -14.97
CA ALA A 88 -2.12 11.12 -15.76
C ALA A 88 -3.47 10.82 -16.45
N GLU A 89 -3.65 9.59 -16.92
CA GLU A 89 -4.92 9.14 -17.48
C GLU A 89 -5.99 9.04 -16.40
N ILE A 90 -5.63 8.51 -15.22
CA ILE A 90 -6.51 8.45 -14.05
C ILE A 90 -6.92 9.86 -13.60
N ALA A 91 -5.98 10.80 -13.51
CA ALA A 91 -6.29 12.20 -13.18
C ALA A 91 -7.21 12.84 -14.21
N THR A 92 -7.00 12.58 -15.50
CA THR A 92 -7.84 13.10 -16.58
C THR A 92 -9.25 12.54 -16.49
N TRP A 93 -9.37 11.23 -16.27
CA TRP A 93 -10.66 10.57 -16.08
C TRP A 93 -11.40 11.14 -14.86
N TRP A 94 -10.73 11.25 -13.72
CA TRP A 94 -11.31 11.77 -12.49
C TRP A 94 -11.83 13.20 -12.64
N ASN A 95 -11.05 14.07 -13.29
CA ASN A 95 -11.42 15.47 -13.53
C ASN A 95 -12.56 15.63 -14.54
N ALA A 96 -12.87 14.59 -15.33
CA ALA A 96 -14.00 14.60 -16.26
C ALA A 96 -15.31 14.18 -15.58
N LEU A 97 -15.26 13.59 -14.38
CA LEU A 97 -16.43 13.22 -13.59
C LEU A 97 -17.03 14.42 -12.89
N SER A 98 -18.34 14.41 -12.72
CA SER A 98 -19.03 15.35 -11.81
C SER A 98 -18.74 15.02 -10.34
N GLU A 99 -18.96 15.99 -9.45
CA GLU A 99 -18.81 15.78 -8.00
C GLU A 99 -19.68 14.61 -7.50
N ASP A 100 -20.92 14.49 -7.98
CA ASP A 100 -21.83 13.39 -7.62
C ASP A 100 -21.29 12.03 -8.07
N GLU A 101 -20.64 11.95 -9.23
CA GLU A 101 -20.01 10.71 -9.73
C GLU A 101 -18.75 10.36 -8.93
N GLN A 102 -17.93 11.36 -8.60
CA GLN A 102 -16.76 11.18 -7.74
C GLN A 102 -17.17 10.67 -6.35
N ASP A 103 -18.15 11.28 -5.74
CA ASP A 103 -18.72 10.87 -4.45
C ASP A 103 -19.29 9.46 -4.50
N ALA A 104 -20.00 9.11 -5.59
CA ALA A 104 -20.53 7.76 -5.76
C ALA A 104 -19.42 6.71 -5.89
N LEU A 105 -18.32 7.04 -6.57
CA LEU A 105 -17.17 6.14 -6.71
C LEU A 105 -16.44 5.95 -5.38
N ILE A 106 -16.20 7.02 -4.62
CA ILE A 106 -15.59 6.94 -3.29
C ILE A 106 -16.41 6.01 -2.38
N LYS A 107 -17.73 6.13 -2.39
CA LYS A 107 -18.63 5.36 -1.52
C LYS A 107 -18.80 3.90 -1.96
N ASN A 108 -18.88 3.66 -3.27
CA ASN A 108 -19.19 2.32 -3.79
C ASN A 108 -17.96 1.49 -4.16
N HIS A 109 -16.82 2.13 -4.43
CA HIS A 109 -15.56 1.49 -4.82
C HIS A 109 -14.36 2.05 -4.03
N PRO A 110 -14.46 2.14 -2.67
CA PRO A 110 -13.41 2.74 -1.86
C PRO A 110 -12.08 1.95 -1.93
N ASP A 111 -12.12 0.65 -2.17
CA ASP A 111 -10.97 -0.22 -2.38
C ASP A 111 -10.18 0.15 -3.64
N LEU A 112 -10.86 0.51 -4.71
CA LEU A 112 -10.23 0.99 -5.93
C LEU A 112 -9.69 2.42 -5.74
N ILE A 113 -10.55 3.34 -5.32
CA ILE A 113 -10.22 4.78 -5.21
C ILE A 113 -9.07 5.03 -4.23
N GLY A 114 -9.06 4.35 -3.08
CA GLY A 114 -8.02 4.52 -2.07
C GLY A 114 -6.62 4.09 -2.52
N GLY A 115 -6.53 3.23 -3.54
CA GLY A 115 -5.28 2.70 -4.09
C GLY A 115 -4.82 3.33 -5.41
N LEU A 116 -5.64 4.18 -6.05
CA LEU A 116 -5.32 4.74 -7.36
C LEU A 116 -4.34 5.92 -7.28
N ASP A 117 -3.21 5.78 -7.96
CA ASP A 117 -2.29 6.90 -8.17
C ASP A 117 -2.86 7.87 -9.22
N GLY A 118 -2.66 9.16 -8.98
CA GLY A 118 -3.18 10.22 -9.87
C GLY A 118 -4.49 10.85 -9.39
N LEU A 119 -5.13 10.29 -8.37
CA LEU A 119 -6.27 10.92 -7.70
C LEU A 119 -5.83 11.98 -6.69
N PRO A 120 -6.69 12.98 -6.40
CA PRO A 120 -6.48 13.90 -5.29
C PRO A 120 -6.30 13.14 -3.96
N GLY A 121 -5.45 13.68 -3.09
CA GLY A 121 -5.22 13.10 -1.78
C GLY A 121 -6.47 13.04 -0.92
N SER A 122 -7.33 14.06 -1.04
CA SER A 122 -8.63 14.13 -0.37
C SER A 122 -9.55 12.95 -0.76
N ALA A 123 -9.63 12.61 -2.04
CA ALA A 123 -10.44 11.48 -2.51
C ALA A 123 -9.90 10.13 -2.01
N ARG A 124 -8.57 9.97 -2.00
CA ARG A 124 -7.92 8.77 -1.47
C ARG A 124 -8.10 8.65 0.04
N ASP A 125 -7.99 9.75 0.76
CA ASP A 125 -8.21 9.81 2.21
C ASP A 125 -9.62 9.35 2.57
N GLU A 126 -10.63 9.93 1.94
CA GLU A 126 -12.03 9.57 2.19
C GLU A 126 -12.30 8.09 1.91
N ALA A 127 -11.84 7.59 0.76
CA ALA A 127 -11.98 6.20 0.40
C ALA A 127 -11.30 5.25 1.41
N ASN A 128 -10.06 5.54 1.80
CA ASN A 128 -9.32 4.71 2.75
C ASN A 128 -9.94 4.77 4.16
N LYS A 129 -10.45 5.92 4.60
CA LYS A 129 -11.18 6.05 5.86
C LYS A 129 -12.50 5.26 5.86
N ILE A 130 -13.18 5.16 4.70
CA ILE A 130 -14.37 4.30 4.56
C ILE A 130 -14.00 2.81 4.67
N ARG A 131 -12.86 2.39 4.14
CA ARG A 131 -12.39 0.98 4.18
C ARG A 131 -11.91 0.54 5.56
N LEU A 132 -11.25 1.42 6.28
CA LEU A 132 -10.54 1.07 7.53
C LEU A 132 -11.39 0.31 8.55
N PRO A 133 -12.65 0.69 8.86
CA PRO A 133 -13.48 -0.06 9.81
C PRO A 133 -13.80 -1.49 9.37
N ALA A 134 -14.03 -1.71 8.08
CA ALA A 134 -14.26 -3.05 7.55
C ALA A 134 -13.00 -3.91 7.64
N MET A 135 -11.85 -3.37 7.27
CA MET A 135 -10.55 -4.05 7.37
C MET A 135 -10.20 -4.40 8.82
N LEU A 136 -10.50 -3.51 9.78
CA LEU A 136 -10.35 -3.78 11.22
C LEU A 136 -11.22 -4.96 11.67
N SER A 137 -12.50 -4.97 11.27
CA SER A 137 -13.42 -6.06 11.62
C SER A 137 -12.97 -7.40 11.04
N GLU A 138 -12.51 -7.42 9.79
CA GLU A 138 -11.97 -8.61 9.13
C GLU A 138 -10.68 -9.10 9.81
N ALA A 139 -9.78 -8.19 10.16
CA ALA A 139 -8.54 -8.54 10.85
C ALA A 139 -8.80 -9.08 12.26
N GLU A 140 -9.79 -8.54 12.99
CA GLU A 140 -10.20 -9.08 14.30
C GLU A 140 -10.76 -10.49 14.20
N GLN A 141 -11.53 -10.77 13.16
CA GLN A 141 -12.05 -12.12 12.93
C GLN A 141 -10.93 -13.08 12.54
N ALA A 142 -10.05 -12.66 11.65
CA ALA A 142 -8.90 -13.45 11.20
C ALA A 142 -7.97 -13.80 12.37
N GLU A 143 -7.67 -12.84 13.25
CA GLU A 143 -6.88 -13.09 14.47
C GLU A 143 -7.53 -14.14 15.39
N LYS A 144 -8.81 -13.98 15.68
CA LYS A 144 -9.57 -14.93 16.52
C LYS A 144 -9.59 -16.34 15.94
N GLU A 145 -9.77 -16.46 14.63
CA GLU A 145 -9.78 -17.75 13.93
C GLU A 145 -8.38 -18.40 13.91
N ALA A 146 -7.35 -17.62 13.61
CA ALA A 146 -5.97 -18.10 13.60
C ALA A 146 -5.52 -18.54 15.00
N ARG A 147 -5.85 -17.75 16.01
CA ARG A 147 -5.61 -18.11 17.43
C ARG A 147 -6.29 -19.40 17.82
N LYS A 148 -7.54 -19.57 17.42
CA LYS A 148 -8.27 -20.80 17.69
C LYS A 148 -7.61 -22.01 17.04
N LYS A 149 -7.23 -21.90 15.77
CA LYS A 149 -6.51 -22.95 15.04
C LYS A 149 -5.22 -23.32 15.75
N TYR A 150 -4.45 -22.34 16.21
CA TYR A 150 -3.22 -22.57 16.97
C TYR A 150 -3.49 -23.35 18.27
N LEU A 151 -4.49 -22.93 19.06
CA LEU A 151 -4.82 -23.61 20.32
C LEU A 151 -5.32 -25.04 20.10
N ASP A 152 -6.17 -25.26 19.11
CA ASP A 152 -6.66 -26.60 18.75
C ASP A 152 -5.52 -27.51 18.25
N ALA A 153 -4.57 -26.97 17.51
CA ALA A 153 -3.39 -27.69 17.06
C ALA A 153 -2.44 -28.02 18.23
N GLN A 154 -2.22 -27.06 19.12
CA GLN A 154 -1.40 -27.25 20.32
C GLN A 154 -1.96 -28.34 21.25
N GLU A 155 -3.30 -28.37 21.43
CA GLU A 155 -3.97 -29.41 22.21
C GLU A 155 -3.78 -30.80 21.56
N ARG A 156 -3.89 -30.91 20.23
CA ARG A 156 -3.66 -32.19 19.51
C ARG A 156 -2.22 -32.67 19.61
N LEU A 157 -1.23 -31.78 19.61
CA LEU A 157 0.18 -32.12 19.69
C LEU A 157 0.63 -32.48 21.13
N GLY A 158 -0.13 -32.03 22.13
CA GLY A 158 0.19 -32.23 23.52
C GLY A 158 1.37 -31.41 24.04
N PRO A 159 1.83 -31.68 25.31
CA PRO A 159 2.80 -30.82 25.98
C PRO A 159 4.20 -30.79 25.36
N SER A 160 4.54 -31.79 24.56
CA SER A 160 5.87 -31.90 23.93
C SER A 160 5.90 -31.41 22.47
N GLY A 161 4.74 -31.06 21.89
CA GLY A 161 4.63 -30.59 20.54
C GLY A 161 4.48 -29.06 20.47
N PHE A 162 4.83 -28.50 19.32
CA PHE A 162 4.63 -27.07 19.05
C PHE A 162 4.03 -26.89 17.66
N ALA A 163 2.88 -26.25 17.61
CA ALA A 163 2.13 -25.94 16.39
C ALA A 163 2.74 -24.71 15.68
N SER A 164 3.92 -24.87 15.08
CA SER A 164 4.72 -23.75 14.56
C SER A 164 4.07 -23.02 13.39
N LEU A 165 3.40 -23.76 12.50
CA LEU A 165 2.71 -23.17 11.35
C LEU A 165 1.52 -22.30 11.80
N GLU A 166 0.64 -22.89 12.61
CA GLU A 166 -0.54 -22.21 13.14
C GLU A 166 -0.15 -21.03 14.04
N TYR A 167 0.97 -21.13 14.76
CA TYR A 167 1.54 -20.03 15.53
C TYR A 167 1.98 -18.88 14.63
N SER A 168 2.66 -19.17 13.52
CA SER A 168 3.09 -18.16 12.56
C SER A 168 1.90 -17.50 11.86
N GLU A 169 0.86 -18.27 11.55
CA GLU A 169 -0.39 -17.71 10.99
C GLU A 169 -1.08 -16.78 11.98
N TRP A 170 -1.15 -17.16 13.24
CA TRP A 170 -1.73 -16.31 14.29
C TRP A 170 -0.91 -15.05 14.51
N GLN A 171 0.42 -15.12 14.56
CA GLN A 171 1.29 -13.96 14.69
C GLN A 171 1.06 -12.94 13.56
N ARG A 172 0.97 -13.40 12.30
CA ARG A 172 0.70 -12.50 11.16
C ARG A 172 -0.67 -11.83 11.26
N ALA A 173 -1.68 -12.57 11.68
CA ALA A 173 -3.01 -12.02 11.86
C ALA A 173 -3.03 -10.98 12.99
N GLN A 174 -2.28 -11.22 14.06
CA GLN A 174 -2.11 -10.29 15.17
C GLN A 174 -1.38 -9.02 14.73
N GLU A 175 -0.23 -9.15 14.03
CA GLU A 175 0.52 -8.01 13.50
C GLU A 175 -0.34 -7.13 12.58
N LYS A 176 -1.10 -7.75 11.66
CA LYS A 176 -2.01 -7.00 10.78
C LYS A 176 -3.06 -6.23 11.56
N LEU A 177 -3.64 -6.83 12.60
CA LEU A 177 -4.63 -6.17 13.45
C LEU A 177 -4.00 -5.00 14.23
N GLU A 178 -2.80 -5.19 14.77
CA GLU A 178 -2.06 -4.15 15.48
C GLU A 178 -1.71 -2.97 14.56
N ASP A 179 -1.26 -3.26 13.35
CA ASP A 179 -0.99 -2.24 12.33
C ASP A 179 -2.25 -1.40 11.99
N LEU A 180 -3.38 -2.05 11.75
CA LEU A 180 -4.64 -1.35 11.45
C LEU A 180 -5.14 -0.51 12.61
N ARG A 181 -4.99 -1.00 13.85
CA ARG A 181 -5.33 -0.24 15.06
C ARG A 181 -4.42 0.97 15.25
N ALA A 182 -3.15 0.85 14.92
CA ALA A 182 -2.23 1.97 14.95
C ALA A 182 -2.63 3.05 13.93
N VAL A 183 -3.01 2.67 12.71
CA VAL A 183 -3.55 3.60 11.72
C VAL A 183 -4.80 4.32 12.24
N GLU A 184 -5.75 3.58 12.80
CA GLU A 184 -6.98 4.16 13.38
C GLU A 184 -6.65 5.12 14.53
N SER A 185 -5.79 4.72 15.46
CA SER A 185 -5.36 5.55 16.59
C SER A 185 -4.70 6.84 16.13
N THR A 186 -3.77 6.74 15.17
CA THR A 186 -3.06 7.90 14.61
C THR A 186 -4.04 8.89 13.96
N LEU A 187 -4.95 8.41 13.11
CA LEU A 187 -5.95 9.26 12.47
C LEU A 187 -6.90 9.93 13.47
N ASN A 188 -7.20 9.27 14.58
CA ASN A 188 -8.02 9.83 15.65
C ASN A 188 -7.27 10.84 16.52
N SER A 189 -5.95 10.84 16.52
CA SER A 189 -5.14 11.76 17.33
C SER A 189 -5.09 13.17 16.77
N ASP A 190 -5.17 13.32 15.44
CA ASP A 190 -5.11 14.61 14.76
C ASP A 190 -6.05 14.63 13.53
N PRO A 191 -7.05 15.54 13.50
CA PRO A 191 -7.99 15.67 12.40
C PRO A 191 -7.38 16.21 11.10
N GLU A 192 -6.17 16.78 11.15
CA GLU A 192 -5.45 17.25 9.97
C GLU A 192 -4.71 16.12 9.22
N LEU A 193 -4.75 14.90 9.75
CA LEU A 193 -4.14 13.73 9.13
C LEU A 193 -5.06 13.13 8.05
N SER A 194 -4.45 12.84 6.91
CA SER A 194 -5.06 12.20 5.75
C SER A 194 -4.44 10.83 5.49
N LEU A 195 -5.25 9.81 5.25
CA LEU A 195 -4.82 8.44 4.95
C LEU A 195 -4.70 8.22 3.45
N LEU A 196 -3.51 8.41 2.89
CA LEU A 196 -3.27 8.39 1.45
C LEU A 196 -3.07 6.99 0.88
N VAL A 197 -2.56 6.08 1.67
CA VAL A 197 -2.34 4.68 1.29
C VAL A 197 -2.78 3.77 2.44
N LEU A 198 -3.54 2.76 2.10
CA LEU A 198 -3.90 1.64 2.97
C LEU A 198 -3.91 0.38 2.11
N ASP A 199 -2.78 -0.32 2.05
CA ASP A 199 -2.56 -1.47 1.16
C ASP A 199 -2.20 -2.71 2.00
N ASP A 200 -3.07 -3.71 1.95
CA ASP A 200 -2.93 -5.00 2.61
C ASP A 200 -2.71 -6.17 1.63
N SER A 201 -2.41 -5.86 0.37
CA SER A 201 -2.18 -6.87 -0.68
C SER A 201 -0.91 -7.68 -0.50
N GLY A 202 0.00 -7.22 0.38
CA GLY A 202 1.27 -7.87 0.69
C GLY A 202 1.22 -8.66 2.00
N GLU A 203 2.39 -9.17 2.43
CA GLU A 203 2.52 -9.86 3.72
C GLU A 203 2.36 -8.91 4.92
N ARG A 204 2.69 -7.64 4.74
CA ARG A 204 2.59 -6.59 5.75
C ARG A 204 1.71 -5.46 5.25
N LEU A 205 0.98 -4.85 6.16
CA LEU A 205 0.24 -3.63 5.88
C LEU A 205 1.20 -2.51 5.49
N LYS A 206 0.82 -1.75 4.44
CA LYS A 206 1.47 -0.50 4.07
C LYS A 206 0.49 0.64 4.28
N ALA A 207 0.92 1.66 4.97
CA ALA A 207 0.16 2.87 5.18
C ALA A 207 1.00 4.10 4.86
N ALA A 208 0.37 5.12 4.31
CA ALA A 208 0.95 6.46 4.18
C ALA A 208 -0.04 7.48 4.72
N VAL A 209 0.43 8.29 5.66
CA VAL A 209 -0.34 9.36 6.28
C VAL A 209 0.31 10.69 5.91
N ALA A 210 -0.49 11.69 5.57
CA ALA A 210 -0.06 13.04 5.33
C ALA A 210 -0.66 13.97 6.38
N HIS A 211 0.09 15.00 6.77
CA HIS A 211 -0.38 16.09 7.60
C HIS A 211 -0.61 17.34 6.74
N GLY A 212 -1.78 17.94 6.87
CA GLY A 212 -2.19 19.11 6.11
C GLY A 212 -2.78 18.79 4.73
N ASP A 213 -3.13 19.84 4.00
CA ASP A 213 -3.73 19.73 2.67
C ASP A 213 -2.66 19.55 1.58
N ILE A 214 -2.50 18.31 1.13
CA ILE A 214 -1.52 17.97 0.09
C ILE A 214 -1.95 18.34 -1.31
N ASP A 215 -3.27 18.53 -1.55
CA ASP A 215 -3.80 18.82 -2.89
C ASP A 215 -3.52 20.28 -3.29
N SER A 216 -3.41 21.18 -2.30
CA SER A 216 -3.09 22.59 -2.53
C SER A 216 -1.67 22.99 -2.11
N ALA A 217 -0.89 22.07 -1.51
CA ALA A 217 0.43 22.35 -0.98
C ALA A 217 1.43 22.76 -2.07
N LYS A 218 2.15 23.85 -1.86
CA LYS A 218 3.24 24.28 -2.77
C LYS A 218 4.50 23.43 -2.62
N HIS A 219 4.68 22.82 -1.48
CA HIS A 219 5.82 21.98 -1.15
C HIS A 219 5.35 20.81 -0.31
N VAL A 220 5.80 19.61 -0.66
CA VAL A 220 5.54 18.38 0.07
C VAL A 220 6.88 17.77 0.45
N ALA A 221 7.02 17.36 1.71
CA ALA A 221 8.15 16.57 2.19
C ALA A 221 7.65 15.14 2.44
N THR A 222 8.37 14.16 1.89
CA THR A 222 8.05 12.75 2.11
C THR A 222 9.11 12.14 3.02
N PHE A 223 8.67 11.54 4.11
CA PHE A 223 9.52 10.74 4.99
C PHE A 223 9.24 9.26 4.76
N VAL A 224 10.31 8.49 4.49
CA VAL A 224 10.24 7.03 4.35
C VAL A 224 11.03 6.42 5.49
N PRO A 225 10.38 5.65 6.38
CA PRO A 225 11.08 5.00 7.49
C PRO A 225 12.06 3.94 7.01
N GLY A 226 12.99 3.56 7.89
CA GLY A 226 14.01 2.55 7.61
C GLY A 226 13.45 1.15 7.37
N MET A 227 14.31 0.25 6.89
CA MET A 227 13.96 -1.18 6.74
C MET A 227 13.56 -1.79 8.09
N ASN A 228 12.63 -2.73 8.04
CA ASN A 228 12.05 -3.42 9.20
C ASN A 228 11.18 -2.55 10.12
N THR A 229 10.76 -1.39 9.66
CA THR A 229 9.78 -0.57 10.36
C THR A 229 8.39 -1.14 10.11
N THR A 230 7.62 -1.36 11.17
CA THR A 230 6.20 -1.74 11.10
C THR A 230 5.31 -0.51 11.29
N VAL A 231 4.08 -0.60 10.86
CA VAL A 231 3.12 0.51 11.00
C VAL A 231 2.85 0.76 12.49
N HIS A 232 2.59 -0.29 13.28
CA HIS A 232 2.26 -0.16 14.69
C HIS A 232 3.42 0.33 15.56
N ASP A 233 4.68 0.07 15.17
CA ASP A 233 5.83 0.50 15.97
C ASP A 233 6.22 1.97 15.74
N SER A 234 5.79 2.56 14.63
CA SER A 234 6.45 3.77 14.13
C SER A 234 5.52 4.88 13.70
N LEU A 235 4.29 4.59 13.33
CA LEU A 235 3.41 5.58 12.72
C LEU A 235 3.16 6.77 13.67
N ASP A 236 2.85 6.50 14.93
CA ASP A 236 2.59 7.53 15.95
C ASP A 236 3.83 8.43 16.20
N SER A 237 5.03 7.87 16.07
CA SER A 237 6.25 8.62 16.31
C SER A 237 6.63 9.59 15.20
N TYR A 238 6.05 9.44 14.01
CA TYR A 238 6.30 10.30 12.85
C TYR A 238 5.20 11.33 12.61
N THR A 239 4.07 11.21 13.29
CA THR A 239 2.92 12.11 13.20
C THR A 239 2.76 13.03 14.42
N ALA A 240 3.62 12.90 15.44
CA ALA A 240 3.59 13.66 16.68
C ALA A 240 4.29 15.04 16.58
#